data_06647eecf7f8cd0c7876acec989b6a3f
#
_entry.id   06647eecf7f8cd0c7876acec989b6a3f
#
_cell.length_a   1.000
_cell.length_b   1.000
_cell.length_c   1.000
_cell.angle_alpha   90.00
_cell.angle_beta   90.00
_cell.angle_gamma   90.00
#
_symmetry.space_group_name_H-M   'P 1'
#
loop_
_entity.id
_entity.type
_entity.pdbx_description
1 polymer ?
#
loop_
_entity_poly.entity_id
_entity_poly.type
_entity_poly.pdbx_seq_one_letter_code
_entity_poly.pdbx_strand_id
1 'polypeptide(L)'
;MGDNGPPMEQGEHLTQNQGDDDAGGHRGQQDSDLGAHSTESVQAPADGPAGDAAGPARGGAPDRQRQHAPRGGGRRRGRRPGRTEGRRRSAWRGYSPEQLAARAAAVPAILYPEELPVSARREEIAAAIAEHQVVIVAGETGSGKTTQLPKICLELGRGVTGMIGHTQPRRIAARSVAERIASELGTPIGRDGVVGYQVRFTEEVGENTLVKLMTDGILLAEIQSDPQLRRYDTIIVDEAHERSLNIDFILGYLARLLPQRPDLKVIITSATIDSERFAEHFGREQTGDRGQPFTVPAPVIEVSGRTYPVEVRYRPLAPDDAPPASDDAGGEPAKPAAA
;
A
#
# COMPACT_ATOMS: atom_id res chain seq x y z
N MET A 1 -68.22 -16.89 14.09
CA MET A 1 -68.99 -15.64 13.97
C MET A 1 -68.07 -14.55 13.59
N GLY A 2 -68.08 -14.19 12.43
CA GLY A 2 -68.10 -13.18 11.45
C GLY A 2 -66.66 -12.90 10.95
N ASP A 3 -66.19 -13.37 9.87
CA ASP A 3 -66.48 -13.15 8.44
C ASP A 3 -66.48 -11.65 8.08
N ASN A 4 -65.47 -11.26 7.31
CA ASN A 4 -65.55 -10.32 6.22
C ASN A 4 -64.19 -10.18 5.52
N GLY A 5 -64.10 -10.78 4.38
CA GLY A 5 -63.03 -10.55 3.40
C GLY A 5 -63.44 -9.46 2.37
N PRO A 6 -62.81 -9.29 1.23
CA PRO A 6 -62.30 -8.04 0.65
C PRO A 6 -63.25 -7.34 -0.34
N PRO A 7 -62.80 -6.30 -1.03
CA PRO A 7 -62.92 -6.36 -2.49
C PRO A 7 -61.71 -5.91 -3.31
N MET A 8 -61.59 -6.54 -4.44
CA MET A 8 -60.84 -6.21 -5.65
C MET A 8 -61.49 -5.07 -6.43
N GLU A 9 -60.71 -4.26 -7.15
CA GLU A 9 -61.05 -3.63 -8.45
C GLU A 9 -59.69 -3.17 -9.06
N GLN A 10 -59.32 -3.69 -10.11
CA GLN A 10 -59.33 -3.54 -11.59
C GLN A 10 -59.25 -2.07 -12.08
N GLY A 11 -58.29 -1.85 -13.01
CA GLY A 11 -58.20 -0.65 -13.81
C GLY A 11 -56.96 -0.63 -14.72
N GLU A 12 -57.10 -1.22 -15.88
CA GLU A 12 -56.18 -1.15 -17.04
C GLU A 12 -55.99 0.30 -17.52
N HIS A 13 -54.81 0.64 -18.05
CA HIS A 13 -54.74 1.37 -19.33
C HIS A 13 -53.38 1.19 -20.00
N LEU A 14 -53.41 0.49 -21.12
CA LEU A 14 -52.44 0.50 -22.20
C LEU A 14 -52.39 1.88 -22.88
N THR A 15 -51.22 2.35 -23.24
CA THR A 15 -51.03 3.12 -24.47
C THR A 15 -49.67 2.80 -25.07
N GLN A 16 -49.71 2.10 -26.19
CA GLN A 16 -48.67 2.02 -27.21
C GLN A 16 -48.52 3.39 -27.89
N ASN A 17 -47.30 3.75 -28.23
CA ASN A 17 -47.07 4.57 -29.40
C ASN A 17 -45.79 4.13 -30.13
N GLN A 18 -46.03 3.65 -31.34
CA GLN A 18 -45.08 3.41 -32.43
C GLN A 18 -44.93 4.68 -33.26
N GLY A 19 -43.83 4.80 -33.95
CA GLY A 19 -43.53 5.76 -35.02
C GLY A 19 -42.02 5.92 -35.14
N ASP A 20 -41.34 5.23 -35.93
CA ASP A 20 -41.04 5.18 -37.38
C ASP A 20 -40.04 6.29 -37.80
N ASP A 21 -38.92 5.75 -38.37
CA ASP A 21 -38.17 6.19 -39.56
C ASP A 21 -37.47 7.58 -39.57
N ASP A 22 -36.18 7.65 -39.80
CA ASP A 22 -35.67 7.79 -41.15
C ASP A 22 -34.15 7.75 -41.24
N ALA A 23 -33.68 7.34 -42.41
CA ALA A 23 -32.34 7.07 -42.85
C ALA A 23 -31.55 8.35 -43.19
N GLY A 24 -30.23 8.24 -43.14
CA GLY A 24 -29.36 9.26 -43.71
C GLY A 24 -27.87 8.97 -43.50
N GLY A 25 -27.31 8.22 -44.40
CA GLY A 25 -25.91 7.94 -44.54
C GLY A 25 -25.14 9.13 -45.08
N HIS A 26 -23.90 9.25 -44.66
CA HIS A 26 -22.84 9.78 -45.50
C HIS A 26 -21.50 9.13 -45.17
N ARG A 27 -20.99 8.46 -46.21
CA ARG A 27 -19.60 8.05 -46.38
C ARG A 27 -18.73 9.29 -46.52
N GLY A 28 -17.58 9.29 -45.90
CA GLY A 28 -16.48 10.20 -46.15
C GLY A 28 -15.16 9.50 -45.85
N GLN A 29 -14.60 8.92 -46.88
CA GLN A 29 -13.30 8.33 -47.02
C GLN A 29 -12.33 9.45 -47.46
N GLN A 30 -11.16 9.56 -46.80
CA GLN A 30 -9.90 10.08 -47.32
C GLN A 30 -8.83 9.78 -46.24
N ASP A 31 -7.95 8.84 -46.47
CA ASP A 31 -6.68 8.79 -47.21
C ASP A 31 -5.56 9.64 -46.60
N SER A 32 -4.54 8.85 -46.17
CA SER A 32 -3.09 9.08 -46.27
C SER A 32 -2.48 10.32 -45.64
N ASP A 33 -1.59 10.17 -44.66
CA ASP A 33 -0.19 10.40 -45.02
C ASP A 33 0.80 9.75 -44.04
N LEU A 34 1.84 9.22 -44.64
CA LEU A 34 3.01 8.59 -44.05
C LEU A 34 3.97 9.69 -43.56
N GLY A 35 4.44 9.53 -42.33
CA GLY A 35 5.53 10.34 -41.78
C GLY A 35 6.44 9.52 -40.90
N ALA A 36 7.39 8.83 -41.52
CA ALA A 36 8.53 8.21 -40.88
C ALA A 36 9.53 9.26 -40.43
N HIS A 37 9.88 9.31 -39.17
CA HIS A 37 11.12 9.94 -38.71
C HIS A 37 11.78 9.03 -37.66
N SER A 38 12.81 8.35 -38.11
CA SER A 38 14.22 8.41 -37.77
C SER A 38 14.55 8.18 -36.30
N THR A 39 15.06 7.00 -36.07
CA THR A 39 15.94 6.55 -34.99
C THR A 39 17.14 7.47 -34.86
N GLU A 40 17.36 8.03 -33.70
CA GLU A 40 18.65 8.64 -33.34
C GLU A 40 19.20 7.94 -32.09
N SER A 41 20.21 7.14 -32.38
CA SER A 41 21.09 6.49 -31.43
C SER A 41 22.05 7.53 -30.85
N VAL A 42 22.03 7.78 -29.55
CA VAL A 42 23.10 8.51 -28.89
C VAL A 42 24.02 7.54 -28.15
N GLN A 43 25.21 7.47 -28.72
CA GLN A 43 26.40 6.74 -28.32
C GLN A 43 27.03 7.38 -27.07
N ALA A 44 27.47 6.52 -26.15
CA ALA A 44 28.34 6.88 -25.00
C ALA A 44 29.73 7.29 -25.46
N PRO A 45 30.43 8.19 -24.80
CA PRO A 45 31.87 8.34 -24.96
C PRO A 45 32.64 7.50 -23.90
N ALA A 46 33.50 6.62 -24.43
CA ALA A 46 34.67 6.10 -23.75
C ALA A 46 35.81 7.12 -23.99
N ASP A 47 36.57 7.44 -22.95
CA ASP A 47 38.00 7.72 -23.07
C ASP A 47 38.62 7.78 -21.66
N GLY A 48 39.57 6.84 -21.44
CA GLY A 48 40.61 6.96 -20.43
C GLY A 48 41.77 7.85 -20.92
N PRO A 49 42.73 8.13 -20.11
CA PRO A 49 44.02 7.54 -20.47
C PRO A 49 44.85 6.97 -19.31
N ALA A 50 45.69 6.03 -19.71
CA ALA A 50 46.80 5.43 -19.01
C ALA A 50 47.91 6.49 -18.73
N GLY A 51 48.62 6.28 -17.64
CA GLY A 51 49.85 7.00 -17.31
C GLY A 51 50.79 6.12 -16.46
N ASP A 52 51.80 5.61 -17.12
CA ASP A 52 52.98 4.93 -16.60
C ASP A 52 53.78 5.75 -15.61
N ALA A 53 54.43 5.07 -14.65
CA ALA A 53 55.84 5.26 -14.28
C ALA A 53 56.24 4.29 -13.15
N ALA A 54 56.99 3.25 -13.47
CA ALA A 54 58.40 2.98 -13.20
C ALA A 54 58.82 2.96 -11.72
N GLY A 55 59.32 1.76 -11.29
CA GLY A 55 60.00 1.44 -10.06
C GLY A 55 61.36 2.16 -9.89
N PRO A 56 62.26 1.73 -8.99
CA PRO A 56 62.97 0.47 -9.00
C PRO A 56 63.29 -0.21 -7.65
N ALA A 57 63.54 -1.48 -7.75
CA ALA A 57 64.44 -2.48 -7.20
C ALA A 57 65.37 -2.21 -5.99
N ARG A 58 65.62 -3.36 -5.35
CA ARG A 58 66.78 -3.90 -4.60
C ARG A 58 66.58 -3.96 -3.10
N GLY A 59 66.77 -5.14 -2.56
CA GLY A 59 67.81 -6.03 -2.21
C GLY A 59 67.42 -6.81 -0.97
N GLY A 60 67.64 -8.06 -0.95
CA GLY A 60 68.73 -8.76 -0.37
C GLY A 60 68.25 -9.82 0.61
N ALA A 61 68.31 -11.09 0.23
CA ALA A 61 68.34 -12.24 1.15
C ALA A 61 69.68 -12.24 1.92
N PRO A 62 69.82 -12.94 3.05
CA PRO A 62 70.37 -14.28 2.95
C PRO A 62 69.70 -15.35 3.87
N ASP A 63 69.64 -16.47 3.32
CA ASP A 63 69.97 -17.85 3.74
C ASP A 63 70.46 -18.05 5.16
N ARG A 64 69.89 -18.99 5.91
CA ARG A 64 70.56 -19.98 6.77
C ARG A 64 69.67 -21.09 7.33
N GLN A 65 69.96 -22.26 6.74
CA GLN A 65 70.20 -23.55 7.40
C GLN A 65 69.11 -24.25 8.22
N ARG A 66 68.80 -25.34 7.59
CA ARG A 66 68.35 -26.66 8.11
C ARG A 66 68.81 -27.00 9.52
N GLN A 67 67.96 -27.52 10.36
CA GLN A 67 68.30 -28.64 11.24
C GLN A 67 67.07 -29.56 11.47
N HIS A 68 67.39 -30.81 11.54
CA HIS A 68 66.57 -32.02 11.52
C HIS A 68 65.59 -32.21 12.68
N ALA A 69 64.58 -33.04 12.40
CA ALA A 69 63.50 -33.60 13.21
C ALA A 69 63.98 -34.39 14.45
N PRO A 70 63.09 -34.82 15.36
CA PRO A 70 62.39 -36.09 15.11
C PRO A 70 60.91 -36.19 15.53
N ARG A 71 60.34 -37.22 15.01
CA ARG A 71 59.00 -37.84 15.10
C ARG A 71 58.46 -37.95 16.54
N GLY A 72 57.17 -37.60 16.69
CA GLY A 72 56.39 -37.98 17.86
C GLY A 72 54.89 -37.87 17.52
N GLY A 73 54.20 -39.01 17.46
CA GLY A 73 52.85 -39.17 17.02
C GLY A 73 51.80 -38.60 17.98
N GLY A 74 50.72 -38.14 17.43
CA GLY A 74 49.56 -37.67 18.15
C GLY A 74 48.48 -37.18 17.21
N ARG A 75 47.73 -38.09 16.62
CA ARG A 75 46.49 -37.75 15.87
C ARG A 75 45.47 -37.14 16.83
N ARG A 76 45.53 -35.82 17.02
CA ARG A 76 44.40 -35.05 17.51
C ARG A 76 43.53 -34.67 16.31
N ARG A 77 42.40 -35.39 16.15
CA ARG A 77 41.29 -35.00 15.28
C ARG A 77 40.91 -33.57 15.64
N GLY A 78 41.28 -32.63 14.80
CA GLY A 78 40.82 -31.25 14.89
C GLY A 78 39.28 -31.26 14.75
N ARG A 79 38.62 -30.89 15.84
CA ARG A 79 37.21 -30.48 15.82
C ARG A 79 37.11 -29.34 14.80
N ARG A 80 36.52 -29.61 13.66
CA ARG A 80 36.03 -28.55 12.76
C ARG A 80 35.13 -27.65 13.61
N PRO A 81 35.31 -26.31 13.58
CA PRO A 81 34.34 -25.42 14.18
C PRO A 81 32.99 -25.72 13.55
N GLY A 82 32.01 -25.98 14.41
CA GLY A 82 30.66 -26.30 14.02
C GLY A 82 30.17 -25.23 13.05
N ARG A 83 29.78 -25.69 11.89
CA ARG A 83 28.89 -24.99 10.98
C ARG A 83 27.72 -24.54 11.86
N THR A 84 27.63 -23.23 12.09
CA THR A 84 26.46 -22.62 12.73
C THR A 84 25.27 -23.07 11.91
N GLU A 85 24.56 -24.05 12.42
CA GLU A 85 23.23 -24.38 11.92
C GLU A 85 22.42 -23.10 12.00
N GLY A 86 22.20 -22.50 10.84
CA GLY A 86 21.26 -21.42 10.72
C GLY A 86 20.00 -21.91 11.41
N ARG A 87 19.64 -21.23 12.47
CA ARG A 87 18.42 -21.43 13.24
C ARG A 87 17.30 -21.51 12.21
N ARG A 88 16.86 -22.71 11.83
CA ARG A 88 15.67 -22.92 11.03
C ARG A 88 14.57 -22.21 11.80
N ARG A 89 14.14 -21.04 11.31
CA ARG A 89 12.99 -20.33 11.87
C ARG A 89 11.88 -21.37 11.88
N SER A 90 11.43 -21.76 13.06
CA SER A 90 10.35 -22.70 13.24
C SER A 90 9.16 -22.15 12.44
N ALA A 91 8.58 -23.00 11.59
CA ALA A 91 7.38 -22.63 10.86
C ALA A 91 6.32 -22.16 11.88
N TRP A 92 5.68 -21.05 11.59
CA TRP A 92 4.58 -20.53 12.41
C TRP A 92 3.53 -21.62 12.63
N ARG A 93 3.22 -21.91 13.91
CA ARG A 93 2.30 -22.98 14.31
C ARG A 93 0.91 -22.48 14.73
N GLY A 94 0.67 -21.17 14.65
CA GLY A 94 -0.53 -20.54 15.21
C GLY A 94 -0.40 -20.27 16.71
N TYR A 95 -1.41 -19.64 17.26
CA TYR A 95 -1.53 -19.37 18.70
C TYR A 95 -2.23 -20.54 19.41
N SER A 96 -1.86 -20.79 20.67
CA SER A 96 -2.60 -21.72 21.54
C SER A 96 -3.97 -21.14 21.91
N PRO A 97 -4.94 -21.97 22.36
CA PRO A 97 -6.23 -21.45 22.82
C PRO A 97 -6.12 -20.39 23.93
N GLU A 98 -5.17 -20.54 24.82
CA GLU A 98 -4.88 -19.59 25.90
C GLU A 98 -4.35 -18.26 25.35
N GLN A 99 -3.44 -18.33 24.37
CA GLN A 99 -2.94 -17.15 23.69
C GLN A 99 -4.06 -16.44 22.90
N LEU A 100 -4.94 -17.20 22.24
CA LEU A 100 -6.09 -16.61 21.52
C LEU A 100 -7.03 -15.89 22.49
N ALA A 101 -7.32 -16.49 23.65
CA ALA A 101 -8.15 -15.89 24.68
C ALA A 101 -7.49 -14.60 25.23
N ALA A 102 -6.18 -14.64 25.51
CA ALA A 102 -5.44 -13.48 25.96
C ALA A 102 -5.42 -12.34 24.91
N ARG A 103 -5.23 -12.67 23.63
CA ARG A 103 -5.24 -11.71 22.52
C ARG A 103 -6.64 -11.11 22.33
N ALA A 104 -7.70 -11.89 22.43
CA ALA A 104 -9.07 -11.39 22.37
C ALA A 104 -9.38 -10.44 23.54
N ALA A 105 -8.93 -10.76 24.75
CA ALA A 105 -9.09 -9.91 25.93
C ALA A 105 -8.23 -8.63 25.86
N ALA A 106 -7.16 -8.63 25.08
CA ALA A 106 -6.28 -7.46 24.89
C ALA A 106 -6.85 -6.42 23.91
N VAL A 107 -7.91 -6.72 23.16
CA VAL A 107 -8.55 -5.76 22.26
C VAL A 107 -9.11 -4.62 23.10
N PRO A 108 -8.65 -3.36 22.92
CA PRO A 108 -9.10 -2.23 23.73
C PRO A 108 -10.49 -1.76 23.29
N ALA A 109 -11.10 -0.90 24.10
CA ALA A 109 -12.31 -0.19 23.70
C ALA A 109 -12.01 0.70 22.49
N ILE A 110 -12.83 0.58 21.45
CA ILE A 110 -12.62 1.28 20.18
C ILE A 110 -13.58 2.47 20.12
N LEU A 111 -12.99 3.65 19.94
CA LEU A 111 -13.71 4.89 19.73
C LEU A 111 -13.38 5.45 18.34
N TYR A 112 -14.36 6.03 17.69
CA TYR A 112 -14.22 6.62 16.36
C TYR A 112 -14.47 8.13 16.43
N PRO A 113 -13.54 8.97 15.95
CA PRO A 113 -13.79 10.39 15.79
C PRO A 113 -14.93 10.62 14.77
N GLU A 114 -15.98 11.32 15.20
CA GLU A 114 -17.15 11.57 14.34
C GLU A 114 -16.83 12.49 13.15
N GLU A 115 -15.79 13.33 13.31
CA GLU A 115 -15.37 14.29 12.28
C GLU A 115 -14.73 13.61 11.06
N LEU A 116 -14.28 12.36 11.19
CA LEU A 116 -13.62 11.66 10.11
C LEU A 116 -14.64 11.06 9.13
N PRO A 117 -14.53 11.35 7.83
CA PRO A 117 -15.45 10.81 6.82
C PRO A 117 -15.57 9.29 6.84
N VAL A 118 -14.47 8.58 7.13
CA VAL A 118 -14.47 7.10 7.22
C VAL A 118 -15.33 6.60 8.38
N SER A 119 -15.47 7.37 9.46
CA SER A 119 -16.31 6.98 10.62
C SER A 119 -17.78 6.92 10.26
N ALA A 120 -18.25 7.80 9.38
CA ALA A 120 -19.63 7.77 8.86
C ALA A 120 -19.94 6.54 8.01
N ARG A 121 -18.93 5.92 7.39
CA ARG A 121 -19.07 4.71 6.56
C ARG A 121 -18.60 3.44 7.28
N ARG A 122 -18.34 3.51 8.59
CA ARG A 122 -17.78 2.40 9.39
C ARG A 122 -18.56 1.11 9.24
N GLU A 123 -19.87 1.16 9.41
CA GLU A 123 -20.74 -0.02 9.37
C GLU A 123 -20.72 -0.69 8.00
N GLU A 124 -20.76 0.10 6.93
CA GLU A 124 -20.67 -0.41 5.57
C GLU A 124 -19.31 -1.06 5.28
N ILE A 125 -18.22 -0.41 5.72
CA ILE A 125 -16.86 -0.97 5.59
C ILE A 125 -16.75 -2.27 6.38
N ALA A 126 -17.26 -2.30 7.61
CA ALA A 126 -17.25 -3.50 8.45
C ALA A 126 -18.04 -4.65 7.81
N ALA A 127 -19.23 -4.38 7.29
CA ALA A 127 -20.04 -5.37 6.58
C ALA A 127 -19.31 -5.91 5.35
N ALA A 128 -18.71 -5.04 4.53
CA ALA A 128 -17.97 -5.47 3.35
C ALA A 128 -16.74 -6.33 3.72
N ILE A 129 -15.98 -5.96 4.75
CA ILE A 129 -14.84 -6.76 5.23
C ILE A 129 -15.30 -8.13 5.76
N ALA A 130 -16.44 -8.19 6.45
CA ALA A 130 -16.97 -9.46 6.94
C ALA A 130 -17.37 -10.37 5.77
N GLU A 131 -18.05 -9.85 4.76
CA GLU A 131 -18.59 -10.61 3.64
C GLU A 131 -17.54 -10.97 2.58
N HIS A 132 -16.67 -10.02 2.22
CA HIS A 132 -15.72 -10.17 1.11
C HIS A 132 -14.30 -10.46 1.59
N GLN A 133 -13.54 -11.18 0.77
CA GLN A 133 -12.12 -11.47 1.03
C GLN A 133 -11.23 -10.26 0.72
N VAL A 134 -11.58 -9.49 -0.31
CA VAL A 134 -10.90 -8.26 -0.70
C VAL A 134 -11.91 -7.12 -0.71
N VAL A 135 -11.51 -5.97 -0.14
CA VAL A 135 -12.29 -4.73 -0.13
C VAL A 135 -11.38 -3.58 -0.52
N ILE A 136 -11.84 -2.74 -1.43
CA ILE A 136 -11.17 -1.51 -1.80
C ILE A 136 -11.84 -0.34 -1.09
N VAL A 137 -11.07 0.48 -0.36
CA VAL A 137 -11.57 1.69 0.30
C VAL A 137 -10.92 2.90 -0.37
N ALA A 138 -11.68 3.54 -1.23
CA ALA A 138 -11.25 4.71 -1.97
C ALA A 138 -11.62 6.00 -1.24
N GLY A 139 -10.82 7.04 -1.38
CA GLY A 139 -11.16 8.34 -0.80
C GLY A 139 -9.98 9.28 -0.66
N GLU A 140 -10.25 10.55 -0.45
CA GLU A 140 -9.23 11.59 -0.33
C GLU A 140 -8.29 11.37 0.88
N THR A 141 -7.08 11.91 0.79
CA THR A 141 -6.14 11.95 1.93
C THR A 141 -6.76 12.79 3.07
N GLY A 142 -6.60 12.31 4.31
CA GLY A 142 -7.22 12.96 5.47
C GLY A 142 -8.63 12.45 5.81
N SER A 143 -9.24 11.58 5.01
CA SER A 143 -10.55 10.97 5.34
C SER A 143 -10.52 9.99 6.53
N GLY A 144 -9.34 9.67 7.07
CA GLY A 144 -9.16 8.80 8.23
C GLY A 144 -8.94 7.32 7.90
N LYS A 145 -8.88 6.90 6.64
CA LYS A 145 -8.71 5.50 6.22
C LYS A 145 -7.56 4.81 6.96
N THR A 146 -6.37 5.40 6.88
CA THR A 146 -5.14 4.84 7.43
C THR A 146 -5.23 4.53 8.93
N THR A 147 -5.89 5.36 9.72
CA THR A 147 -5.97 5.19 11.18
C THR A 147 -7.18 4.39 11.62
N GLN A 148 -8.30 4.48 10.91
CA GLN A 148 -9.56 3.87 11.36
C GLN A 148 -9.76 2.44 10.82
N LEU A 149 -9.24 2.09 9.63
CA LEU A 149 -9.38 0.73 9.08
C LEU A 149 -8.82 -0.36 9.99
N PRO A 150 -7.63 -0.22 10.61
CA PRO A 150 -7.15 -1.20 11.57
C PRO A 150 -8.09 -1.36 12.78
N LYS A 151 -8.74 -0.28 13.22
CA LYS A 151 -9.70 -0.29 14.33
C LYS A 151 -10.99 -1.02 13.95
N ILE A 152 -11.50 -0.79 12.73
CA ILE A 152 -12.65 -1.54 12.18
C ILE A 152 -12.33 -3.04 12.10
N CYS A 153 -11.11 -3.40 11.67
CA CYS A 153 -10.68 -4.79 11.66
C CYS A 153 -10.63 -5.40 13.06
N LEU A 154 -10.12 -4.67 14.07
CA LEU A 154 -10.11 -5.13 15.47
C LEU A 154 -11.52 -5.35 16.00
N GLU A 155 -12.46 -4.46 15.70
CA GLU A 155 -13.88 -4.58 16.08
C GLU A 155 -14.53 -5.84 15.50
N LEU A 156 -14.11 -6.25 14.30
CA LEU A 156 -14.51 -7.51 13.65
C LEU A 156 -13.79 -8.75 14.20
N GLY A 157 -12.97 -8.61 15.25
CA GLY A 157 -12.19 -9.70 15.84
C GLY A 157 -10.97 -10.10 15.01
N ARG A 158 -10.61 -9.33 13.98
CA ARG A 158 -9.36 -9.53 13.24
C ARG A 158 -8.18 -9.12 14.12
N GLY A 159 -7.02 -9.65 13.83
CA GLY A 159 -5.85 -9.41 14.69
C GLY A 159 -5.69 -10.43 15.82
N VAL A 160 -6.72 -11.22 16.15
CA VAL A 160 -6.70 -12.22 17.22
C VAL A 160 -6.08 -13.53 16.75
N THR A 161 -6.56 -14.08 15.64
CA THR A 161 -6.08 -15.37 15.09
C THR A 161 -4.79 -15.26 14.29
N GLY A 162 -4.52 -14.11 13.78
CA GLY A 162 -3.29 -13.65 13.14
C GLY A 162 -3.08 -12.18 13.52
N MET A 163 -2.12 -11.51 12.93
CA MET A 163 -1.97 -10.05 13.05
C MET A 163 -2.71 -9.35 11.90
N ILE A 164 -3.10 -8.11 12.12
CA ILE A 164 -3.42 -7.18 11.06
C ILE A 164 -2.09 -6.56 10.61
N GLY A 165 -1.64 -6.93 9.40
CA GLY A 165 -0.47 -6.30 8.78
C GLY A 165 -0.90 -5.08 8.00
N HIS A 166 -0.30 -3.92 8.27
CA HIS A 166 -0.65 -2.67 7.62
C HIS A 166 0.59 -2.06 6.97
N THR A 167 0.64 -2.02 5.64
CA THR A 167 1.80 -1.49 4.93
C THR A 167 1.70 0.01 4.73
N GLN A 168 2.87 0.64 4.69
CA GLN A 168 3.04 2.07 4.42
C GLN A 168 4.22 2.25 3.45
N PRO A 169 4.15 3.13 2.46
CA PRO A 169 5.25 3.33 1.52
C PRO A 169 6.49 3.94 2.18
N ARG A 170 6.30 4.69 3.28
CA ARG A 170 7.39 5.45 3.92
C ARG A 170 7.61 5.02 5.37
N ARG A 171 8.89 4.92 5.78
CA ARG A 171 9.27 4.50 7.14
C ARG A 171 8.74 5.42 8.22
N ILE A 172 8.76 6.73 7.98
CA ILE A 172 8.26 7.72 8.93
C ILE A 172 6.74 7.53 9.10
N ALA A 173 6.01 7.36 7.99
CA ALA A 173 4.57 7.11 8.04
C ALA A 173 4.24 5.84 8.83
N ALA A 174 4.91 4.72 8.58
CA ALA A 174 4.67 3.48 9.32
C ALA A 174 4.79 3.66 10.83
N ARG A 175 5.78 4.43 11.30
CA ARG A 175 5.94 4.71 12.73
C ARG A 175 4.89 5.71 13.25
N SER A 176 4.70 6.85 12.60
CA SER A 176 3.79 7.89 13.09
C SER A 176 2.33 7.44 13.05
N VAL A 177 1.93 6.63 12.06
CA VAL A 177 0.60 6.02 12.01
C VAL A 177 0.44 5.01 13.15
N ALA A 178 1.46 4.18 13.46
CA ALA A 178 1.41 3.27 14.59
C ALA A 178 1.26 4.03 15.93
N GLU A 179 2.03 5.11 16.13
CA GLU A 179 1.91 5.98 17.30
C GLU A 179 0.51 6.57 17.41
N ARG A 180 -0.07 7.02 16.30
CA ARG A 180 -1.42 7.60 16.26
C ARG A 180 -2.48 6.56 16.61
N ILE A 181 -2.45 5.36 15.99
CA ILE A 181 -3.42 4.29 16.28
C ILE A 181 -3.30 3.85 17.75
N ALA A 182 -2.09 3.66 18.27
CA ALA A 182 -1.86 3.30 19.66
C ALA A 182 -2.44 4.35 20.63
N SER A 183 -2.21 5.64 20.34
CA SER A 183 -2.78 6.76 21.11
C SER A 183 -4.31 6.75 21.08
N GLU A 184 -4.93 6.53 19.94
CA GLU A 184 -6.40 6.48 19.81
C GLU A 184 -7.01 5.26 20.51
N LEU A 185 -6.27 4.17 20.62
CA LEU A 185 -6.66 2.96 21.32
C LEU A 185 -6.29 2.99 22.84
N GLY A 186 -5.63 4.05 23.30
CA GLY A 186 -5.21 4.17 24.70
C GLY A 186 -4.22 3.08 25.14
N THR A 187 -3.38 2.56 24.22
CA THR A 187 -2.42 1.48 24.49
C THR A 187 -0.99 1.95 24.26
N PRO A 188 0.01 1.37 24.93
CA PRO A 188 1.40 1.59 24.57
C PRO A 188 1.68 1.17 23.14
N ILE A 189 2.63 1.86 22.50
CA ILE A 189 3.16 1.42 21.21
C ILE A 189 4.32 0.44 21.43
N GLY A 190 4.47 -0.51 20.51
CA GLY A 190 5.60 -1.42 20.49
C GLY A 190 5.33 -2.73 21.18
N ARG A 191 6.37 -3.29 21.84
CA ARG A 191 6.35 -4.66 22.36
C ARG A 191 5.35 -4.91 23.46
N ASP A 192 5.04 -3.88 24.24
CA ASP A 192 4.15 -3.97 25.41
C ASP A 192 2.69 -3.62 25.06
N GLY A 193 2.44 -3.19 23.84
CA GLY A 193 1.12 -2.77 23.36
C GLY A 193 0.53 -3.70 22.30
N VAL A 194 -0.71 -3.42 21.94
CA VAL A 194 -1.42 -4.14 20.87
C VAL A 194 -1.08 -3.60 19.47
N VAL A 195 -0.44 -2.43 19.39
CA VAL A 195 0.04 -1.82 18.15
C VAL A 195 1.55 -1.79 18.14
N GLY A 196 2.14 -2.46 17.16
CA GLY A 196 3.58 -2.46 16.94
C GLY A 196 3.93 -1.98 15.53
N TYR A 197 5.22 -1.78 15.28
CA TYR A 197 5.68 -1.44 13.94
C TYR A 197 7.02 -2.09 13.61
N GLN A 198 7.27 -2.27 12.32
CA GLN A 198 8.54 -2.77 11.82
C GLN A 198 8.96 -1.98 10.58
N VAL A 199 10.13 -1.38 10.67
CA VAL A 199 10.82 -0.72 9.55
C VAL A 199 12.24 -1.24 9.46
N ARG A 200 12.96 -0.88 8.40
CA ARG A 200 14.34 -1.33 8.23
C ARG A 200 15.19 -0.97 9.46
N PHE A 201 15.80 -1.98 10.08
CA PHE A 201 16.63 -1.92 11.28
C PHE A 201 15.90 -1.67 12.62
N THR A 202 14.60 -1.56 12.62
CA THR A 202 13.83 -1.36 13.86
C THR A 202 12.62 -2.27 13.85
N GLU A 203 12.45 -3.06 14.92
CA GLU A 203 11.31 -3.92 15.14
C GLU A 203 10.80 -3.75 16.58
N GLU A 204 9.62 -3.18 16.68
CA GLU A 204 8.88 -2.97 17.92
C GLU A 204 7.55 -3.73 17.83
N VAL A 205 7.63 -5.06 17.87
CA VAL A 205 6.52 -5.99 17.79
C VAL A 205 6.66 -7.01 18.93
N GLY A 206 5.59 -7.19 19.69
CA GLY A 206 5.51 -8.13 20.82
C GLY A 206 4.59 -9.31 20.55
N GLU A 207 4.46 -10.19 21.53
CA GLU A 207 3.56 -11.36 21.46
C GLU A 207 2.08 -10.95 21.43
N ASN A 208 1.75 -9.83 22.09
CA ASN A 208 0.39 -9.29 22.16
C ASN A 208 0.05 -8.34 21.02
N THR A 209 0.97 -8.11 20.09
CA THR A 209 0.71 -7.22 18.95
C THR A 209 -0.41 -7.78 18.09
N LEU A 210 -1.48 -7.01 17.95
CA LEU A 210 -2.64 -7.30 17.10
C LEU A 210 -2.53 -6.57 15.75
N VAL A 211 -2.03 -5.32 15.77
CA VAL A 211 -1.83 -4.49 14.59
C VAL A 211 -0.34 -4.22 14.40
N LYS A 212 0.20 -4.60 13.26
CA LYS A 212 1.60 -4.39 12.90
C LYS A 212 1.71 -3.47 11.70
N LEU A 213 2.18 -2.25 11.93
CA LEU A 213 2.53 -1.30 10.87
C LEU A 213 3.91 -1.66 10.30
N MET A 214 4.07 -1.60 8.99
CA MET A 214 5.35 -1.93 8.36
C MET A 214 5.49 -1.20 7.02
N THR A 215 6.72 -1.12 6.52
CA THR A 215 6.90 -0.68 5.13
C THR A 215 6.65 -1.84 4.16
N ASP A 216 6.28 -1.50 2.92
CA ASP A 216 6.07 -2.49 1.84
C ASP A 216 7.27 -3.45 1.71
N GLY A 217 8.49 -2.92 1.79
CA GLY A 217 9.71 -3.72 1.72
C GLY A 217 9.87 -4.73 2.88
N ILE A 218 9.28 -4.47 4.05
CA ILE A 218 9.25 -5.43 5.16
C ILE A 218 8.29 -6.57 4.85
N LEU A 219 7.09 -6.29 4.34
CA LEU A 219 6.14 -7.32 3.92
C LEU A 219 6.74 -8.20 2.82
N LEU A 220 7.45 -7.62 1.85
CA LEU A 220 8.16 -8.39 0.82
C LEU A 220 9.23 -9.32 1.41
N ALA A 221 9.99 -8.86 2.42
CA ALA A 221 10.96 -9.71 3.11
C ALA A 221 10.29 -10.83 3.89
N GLU A 222 9.11 -10.60 4.47
CA GLU A 222 8.34 -11.62 5.18
C GLU A 222 7.76 -12.67 4.23
N ILE A 223 7.28 -12.29 3.07
CA ILE A 223 6.83 -13.21 2.01
C ILE A 223 7.94 -14.24 1.66
N GLN A 224 9.20 -13.82 1.66
CA GLN A 224 10.31 -14.75 1.39
C GLN A 224 10.50 -15.80 2.48
N SER A 225 10.17 -15.48 3.73
CA SER A 225 10.34 -16.39 4.88
C SER A 225 9.06 -17.14 5.24
N ASP A 226 7.90 -16.57 4.95
CA ASP A 226 6.56 -17.13 5.15
C ASP A 226 5.71 -16.84 3.90
N PRO A 227 5.84 -17.66 2.85
CA PRO A 227 5.10 -17.43 1.60
C PRO A 227 3.58 -17.48 1.75
N GLN A 228 3.09 -18.06 2.82
CA GLN A 228 1.66 -18.14 3.09
C GLN A 228 1.15 -17.00 3.97
N LEU A 229 2.05 -16.09 4.44
CA LEU A 229 1.71 -15.01 5.38
C LEU A 229 0.86 -15.49 6.56
N ARG A 230 1.20 -16.67 7.12
CA ARG A 230 0.41 -17.35 8.16
C ARG A 230 0.32 -16.59 9.48
N ARG A 231 1.21 -15.62 9.68
CA ARG A 231 1.18 -14.73 10.84
C ARG A 231 0.06 -13.71 10.78
N TYR A 232 -0.57 -13.54 9.61
CA TYR A 232 -1.57 -12.52 9.35
C TYR A 232 -2.92 -13.15 9.05
N ASP A 233 -3.96 -12.56 9.60
CA ASP A 233 -5.36 -12.83 9.24
C ASP A 233 -5.94 -11.70 8.38
N THR A 234 -5.29 -10.54 8.39
CA THR A 234 -5.69 -9.38 7.59
C THR A 234 -4.44 -8.64 7.10
N ILE A 235 -4.45 -8.21 5.84
CA ILE A 235 -3.44 -7.33 5.26
C ILE A 235 -4.12 -6.06 4.76
N ILE A 236 -3.64 -4.91 5.18
CA ILE A 236 -4.04 -3.60 4.67
C ILE A 236 -2.89 -3.08 3.82
N VAL A 237 -3.12 -2.89 2.53
CA VAL A 237 -2.18 -2.25 1.60
C VAL A 237 -2.59 -0.79 1.46
N ASP A 238 -1.88 0.09 2.14
CA ASP A 238 -2.23 1.52 2.17
C ASP A 238 -1.53 2.30 1.06
N GLU A 239 -2.18 3.37 0.60
CA GLU A 239 -1.70 4.26 -0.47
C GLU A 239 -1.36 3.50 -1.78
N ALA A 240 -2.17 2.48 -2.13
CA ALA A 240 -1.90 1.63 -3.30
C ALA A 240 -1.80 2.40 -4.63
N HIS A 241 -2.38 3.62 -4.69
CA HIS A 241 -2.28 4.50 -5.85
C HIS A 241 -0.86 5.08 -6.08
N GLU A 242 0.06 5.01 -5.09
CA GLU A 242 1.47 5.38 -5.33
C GLU A 242 2.15 4.45 -6.36
N ARG A 243 1.60 3.25 -6.62
CA ARG A 243 2.03 2.31 -7.66
C ARG A 243 3.53 2.06 -7.68
N SER A 244 4.15 2.02 -6.49
CA SER A 244 5.55 1.63 -6.39
C SER A 244 5.73 0.16 -6.84
N LEU A 245 6.93 -0.18 -7.31
CA LEU A 245 7.25 -1.56 -7.68
C LEU A 245 6.96 -2.56 -6.55
N ASN A 246 7.17 -2.14 -5.29
CA ASN A 246 6.87 -2.97 -4.13
C ASN A 246 5.37 -3.23 -3.99
N ILE A 247 4.55 -2.18 -4.12
CA ILE A 247 3.09 -2.27 -4.04
C ILE A 247 2.56 -3.18 -5.15
N ASP A 248 2.98 -2.96 -6.41
CA ASP A 248 2.52 -3.76 -7.54
C ASP A 248 2.90 -5.24 -7.39
N PHE A 249 4.11 -5.53 -6.86
CA PHE A 249 4.51 -6.90 -6.55
C PHE A 249 3.66 -7.51 -5.44
N ILE A 250 3.40 -6.78 -4.35
CA ILE A 250 2.56 -7.23 -3.24
C ILE A 250 1.14 -7.55 -3.74
N LEU A 251 0.53 -6.67 -4.52
CA LEU A 251 -0.81 -6.87 -5.06
C LEU A 251 -0.88 -8.11 -5.94
N GLY A 252 0.05 -8.27 -6.88
CA GLY A 252 0.12 -9.47 -7.72
C GLY A 252 0.39 -10.75 -6.92
N TYR A 253 1.20 -10.66 -5.86
CA TYR A 253 1.43 -11.78 -4.95
C TYR A 253 0.17 -12.16 -4.16
N LEU A 254 -0.52 -11.18 -3.58
CA LEU A 254 -1.76 -11.39 -2.84
C LEU A 254 -2.85 -12.00 -3.71
N ALA A 255 -3.03 -11.55 -4.96
CA ALA A 255 -3.98 -12.13 -5.90
C ALA A 255 -3.75 -13.64 -6.11
N ARG A 256 -2.48 -14.07 -6.15
CA ARG A 256 -2.12 -15.50 -6.26
C ARG A 256 -2.25 -16.27 -4.95
N LEU A 257 -2.12 -15.60 -3.82
CA LEU A 257 -2.18 -16.23 -2.49
C LEU A 257 -3.63 -16.45 -2.02
N LEU A 258 -4.52 -15.51 -2.30
CA LEU A 258 -5.89 -15.48 -1.78
C LEU A 258 -6.71 -16.77 -2.05
N PRO A 259 -6.62 -17.42 -3.21
CA PRO A 259 -7.30 -18.71 -3.42
C PRO A 259 -6.82 -19.83 -2.47
N GLN A 260 -5.58 -19.73 -1.96
CA GLN A 260 -4.97 -20.69 -1.03
C GLN A 260 -5.21 -20.31 0.43
N ARG A 261 -5.63 -19.09 0.70
CA ARG A 261 -5.87 -18.51 2.02
C ARG A 261 -7.26 -17.87 2.09
N PRO A 262 -8.35 -18.64 2.05
CA PRO A 262 -9.72 -18.10 2.10
C PRO A 262 -10.04 -17.35 3.40
N ASP A 263 -9.25 -17.60 4.46
CA ASP A 263 -9.34 -16.96 5.77
C ASP A 263 -8.71 -15.54 5.80
N LEU A 264 -7.77 -15.27 4.88
CA LEU A 264 -7.05 -14.00 4.81
C LEU A 264 -7.93 -12.91 4.21
N LYS A 265 -8.08 -11.80 4.90
CA LYS A 265 -8.72 -10.59 4.38
C LYS A 265 -7.68 -9.62 3.85
N VAL A 266 -7.99 -8.95 2.75
CA VAL A 266 -7.15 -7.91 2.15
C VAL A 266 -7.96 -6.64 1.98
N ILE A 267 -7.43 -5.54 2.50
CA ILE A 267 -8.03 -4.22 2.34
C ILE A 267 -7.02 -3.37 1.57
N ILE A 268 -7.47 -2.73 0.51
CA ILE A 268 -6.64 -1.87 -0.33
C ILE A 268 -7.16 -0.46 -0.21
N THR A 269 -6.32 0.47 0.23
CA THR A 269 -6.69 1.88 0.21
C THR A 269 -6.12 2.59 -1.00
N SER A 270 -6.89 3.50 -1.55
CA SER A 270 -6.49 4.30 -2.70
C SER A 270 -7.05 5.72 -2.60
N ALA A 271 -6.33 6.70 -3.13
CA ALA A 271 -6.94 7.94 -3.56
C ALA A 271 -7.71 7.65 -4.86
N THR A 272 -8.85 8.15 -5.03
CA THR A 272 -9.98 7.90 -5.93
C THR A 272 -9.76 7.38 -7.36
N ILE A 273 -8.61 7.53 -8.00
CA ILE A 273 -8.47 7.40 -9.47
C ILE A 273 -8.35 5.95 -9.97
N ASP A 274 -7.82 5.02 -9.17
CA ASP A 274 -7.51 3.65 -9.62
C ASP A 274 -8.34 2.55 -8.94
N SER A 275 -9.38 2.91 -8.19
CA SER A 275 -10.16 1.98 -7.38
C SER A 275 -10.82 0.87 -8.21
N GLU A 276 -11.34 1.19 -9.39
CA GLU A 276 -11.97 0.24 -10.31
C GLU A 276 -10.98 -0.81 -10.81
N ARG A 277 -9.76 -0.39 -11.18
CA ARG A 277 -8.71 -1.32 -11.63
C ARG A 277 -8.28 -2.28 -10.54
N PHE A 278 -8.21 -1.84 -9.29
CA PHE A 278 -7.95 -2.74 -8.18
C PHE A 278 -9.12 -3.70 -7.96
N ALA A 279 -10.36 -3.24 -8.09
CA ALA A 279 -11.54 -4.07 -7.98
C ALA A 279 -11.59 -5.18 -9.04
N GLU A 280 -11.29 -4.85 -10.28
CA GLU A 280 -11.18 -5.81 -11.38
C GLU A 280 -10.03 -6.81 -11.16
N HIS A 281 -8.85 -6.33 -10.74
CA HIS A 281 -7.68 -7.19 -10.49
C HIS A 281 -7.94 -8.25 -9.42
N PHE A 282 -8.75 -7.93 -8.41
CA PHE A 282 -9.15 -8.83 -7.32
C PHE A 282 -10.55 -9.42 -7.51
N GLY A 283 -11.10 -9.31 -8.71
CA GLY A 283 -12.40 -9.89 -9.05
C GLY A 283 -12.40 -11.41 -8.91
N ARG A 284 -13.55 -11.95 -8.55
CA ARG A 284 -13.77 -13.40 -8.43
C ARG A 284 -14.47 -13.94 -9.66
N GLU A 285 -13.95 -15.03 -10.20
CA GLU A 285 -14.64 -15.78 -11.22
C GLU A 285 -15.86 -16.47 -10.60
N GLN A 286 -17.01 -16.28 -11.21
CA GLN A 286 -18.27 -16.94 -10.90
C GLN A 286 -18.81 -17.60 -12.16
N THR A 287 -19.62 -18.63 -11.97
CA THR A 287 -20.28 -19.31 -13.07
C THR A 287 -21.75 -18.85 -13.09
N GLY A 288 -22.16 -18.26 -14.19
CA GLY A 288 -23.55 -17.84 -14.38
C GLY A 288 -24.48 -19.04 -14.61
N ASP A 289 -25.80 -18.79 -14.60
CA ASP A 289 -26.86 -19.81 -14.72
C ASP A 289 -26.75 -20.67 -15.98
N ARG A 290 -26.10 -20.16 -17.03
CA ARG A 290 -25.87 -20.87 -18.28
C ARG A 290 -24.48 -21.52 -18.39
N GLY A 291 -23.73 -21.60 -17.28
CA GLY A 291 -22.40 -22.20 -17.23
C GLY A 291 -21.27 -21.33 -17.80
N GLN A 292 -21.54 -20.07 -18.18
CA GLN A 292 -20.50 -19.15 -18.63
C GLN A 292 -19.77 -18.53 -17.43
N PRO A 293 -18.44 -18.45 -17.45
CA PRO A 293 -17.67 -17.74 -16.44
C PRO A 293 -17.84 -16.22 -16.59
N PHE A 294 -17.96 -15.52 -15.48
CA PHE A 294 -17.91 -14.07 -15.42
C PHE A 294 -17.15 -13.63 -14.17
N THR A 295 -16.53 -12.46 -14.22
CA THR A 295 -15.76 -11.92 -13.09
C THR A 295 -16.62 -10.89 -12.36
N VAL A 296 -16.79 -11.08 -11.05
CA VAL A 296 -17.39 -10.10 -10.16
C VAL A 296 -16.26 -9.31 -9.53
N PRO A 297 -16.16 -7.99 -9.77
CA PRO A 297 -15.10 -7.17 -9.15
C PRO A 297 -15.23 -7.16 -7.63
N ALA A 298 -14.12 -6.91 -6.94
CA ALA A 298 -14.14 -6.71 -5.50
C ALA A 298 -14.92 -5.42 -5.15
N PRO A 299 -15.63 -5.36 -4.01
CA PRO A 299 -16.38 -4.17 -3.63
C PRO A 299 -15.48 -2.95 -3.43
N VAL A 300 -15.95 -1.81 -3.90
CA VAL A 300 -15.33 -0.50 -3.71
C VAL A 300 -16.23 0.33 -2.81
N ILE A 301 -15.67 0.85 -1.72
CA ILE A 301 -16.37 1.79 -0.83
C ILE A 301 -15.68 3.14 -0.94
N GLU A 302 -16.42 4.13 -1.40
CA GLU A 302 -15.92 5.48 -1.54
C GLU A 302 -16.19 6.28 -0.27
N VAL A 303 -15.12 6.77 0.34
CA VAL A 303 -15.15 7.65 1.50
C VAL A 303 -14.90 9.06 1.01
N SER A 304 -15.97 9.79 0.75
CA SER A 304 -15.94 11.19 0.34
C SER A 304 -16.12 12.11 1.54
N GLY A 305 -15.45 13.24 1.49
CA GLY A 305 -15.54 14.29 2.50
C GLY A 305 -14.16 14.77 2.93
N ARG A 306 -14.08 16.06 3.19
CA ARG A 306 -12.86 16.71 3.71
C ARG A 306 -13.10 17.12 5.14
N THR A 307 -12.14 16.82 5.99
CA THR A 307 -12.17 17.24 7.39
C THR A 307 -12.12 18.78 7.53
N TYR A 308 -11.51 19.44 6.56
CA TYR A 308 -11.35 20.90 6.55
C TYR A 308 -11.67 21.48 5.18
N PRO A 309 -12.28 22.69 5.10
CA PRO A 309 -12.48 23.38 3.83
C PRO A 309 -11.11 23.74 3.22
N VAL A 310 -10.95 23.48 1.93
CA VAL A 310 -9.74 23.79 1.19
C VAL A 310 -10.06 24.91 0.19
N GLU A 311 -9.41 26.07 0.38
CA GLU A 311 -9.47 27.18 -0.59
C GLU A 311 -8.31 27.07 -1.58
N VAL A 312 -8.64 26.96 -2.85
CA VAL A 312 -7.63 26.94 -3.93
C VAL A 312 -7.32 28.38 -4.33
N ARG A 313 -6.11 28.85 -4.02
CA ARG A 313 -5.64 30.19 -4.42
C ARG A 313 -4.68 30.06 -5.59
N TYR A 314 -5.11 30.55 -6.73
CA TYR A 314 -4.28 30.64 -7.93
C TYR A 314 -3.36 31.87 -7.83
N ARG A 315 -2.06 31.66 -7.84
CA ARG A 315 -1.07 32.72 -8.02
C ARG A 315 -0.33 32.43 -9.32
N PRO A 316 -0.51 33.24 -10.37
CA PRO A 316 0.33 33.11 -11.57
C PRO A 316 1.77 33.37 -11.18
N LEU A 317 2.68 32.54 -11.67
CA LEU A 317 4.12 32.82 -11.57
C LEU A 317 4.35 34.15 -12.36
N ALA A 318 4.94 35.12 -11.70
CA ALA A 318 5.42 36.31 -12.41
C ALA A 318 6.40 35.84 -13.50
N PRO A 319 6.30 36.31 -14.74
CA PRO A 319 7.31 35.99 -15.73
C PRO A 319 8.66 36.47 -15.19
N ASP A 320 9.69 35.63 -15.24
CA ASP A 320 11.05 35.94 -14.77
C ASP A 320 11.73 37.07 -15.60
N ASP A 321 11.04 37.58 -16.62
CA ASP A 321 11.50 38.63 -17.55
C ASP A 321 10.79 39.99 -17.36
N ALA A 322 10.15 40.25 -16.24
CA ALA A 322 9.70 41.64 -15.99
C ALA A 322 10.95 42.49 -15.69
N PRO A 323 11.32 43.49 -16.56
CA PRO A 323 12.42 44.37 -16.25
C PRO A 323 12.12 45.08 -14.92
N PRO A 324 13.15 45.35 -14.09
CA PRO A 324 12.93 46.09 -12.85
C PRO A 324 12.26 47.42 -13.19
N ALA A 325 11.18 47.72 -12.47
CA ALA A 325 10.53 49.01 -12.61
C ALA A 325 11.59 50.12 -12.49
N SER A 326 11.80 50.86 -13.54
CA SER A 326 12.72 52.01 -13.54
C SER A 326 12.19 53.02 -12.54
N ASP A 327 12.92 53.22 -11.46
CA ASP A 327 12.75 54.32 -10.50
C ASP A 327 13.21 55.64 -11.14
N ASP A 328 12.61 56.02 -12.27
CA ASP A 328 12.84 57.30 -12.95
C ASP A 328 11.50 57.99 -13.14
N ALA A 329 10.97 58.54 -12.08
CA ALA A 329 10.03 59.65 -12.13
C ALA A 329 10.43 60.69 -11.10
N GLY A 330 11.61 61.29 -11.33
CA GLY A 330 11.97 62.56 -10.79
C GLY A 330 11.08 63.65 -11.37
N GLY A 331 9.87 63.76 -10.82
CA GLY A 331 8.96 64.88 -11.09
C GLY A 331 9.39 66.08 -10.25
N GLU A 332 10.04 67.06 -10.90
CA GLU A 332 10.33 68.39 -10.41
C GLU A 332 9.07 69.08 -9.82
N PRO A 333 9.12 69.70 -8.64
CA PRO A 333 7.93 70.40 -8.11
C PRO A 333 7.70 71.71 -8.85
N ALA A 334 6.57 71.84 -9.51
CA ALA A 334 6.09 73.06 -10.11
C ALA A 334 5.95 74.20 -9.07
N LYS A 335 6.66 75.32 -9.32
CA LYS A 335 6.54 76.57 -8.59
C LYS A 335 5.10 77.16 -8.67
N PRO A 336 4.57 77.69 -7.59
CA PRO A 336 3.28 78.43 -7.66
C PRO A 336 3.49 79.79 -8.34
N ALA A 337 2.67 80.11 -9.36
CA ALA A 337 2.55 81.43 -9.94
C ALA A 337 1.78 82.36 -9.00
N ALA A 338 2.39 83.52 -8.77
CA ALA A 338 1.77 84.64 -8.05
C ALA A 338 0.84 85.44 -9.02
N ALA A 339 -0.35 85.70 -8.55
CA ALA A 339 -1.08 86.97 -8.69
C ALA A 339 -2.41 86.87 -7.91
#